data_d92e2fabe1b842f47a1c2d3cf134315b
#
_entry.id   d92e2fabe1b842f47a1c2d3cf134315b
#
_cell.length_a   1.000
_cell.length_b   1.000
_cell.length_c   1.000
_cell.angle_alpha   90.00
_cell.angle_beta   90.00
_cell.angle_gamma   90.00
#
_symmetry.space_group_name_H-M   'P 1'
#
loop_
_entity.id
_entity.type
_entity.pdbx_description
1 polymer ?
#
loop_
_entity_poly.entity_id
_entity_poly.type
_entity_poly.pdbx_seq_one_letter_code
_entity_poly.pdbx_strand_id
1 'polypeptide(L)'
;MKQQDAYKILAIFLIFTMVFSIFAYMFSGPLNDTTQEENPETPQEKYDPALWNVHQDYPFDSINDALNLTPVGAEAASYADLERMSPQMVQWTKTELPVAEVDSLYNSNTTRIYYSRIRENSNESFLLLSTMYPEKNDFQYIVYPNTGILRRMDTNAINILGTPVIYAPDDRMANGVVDIINAAASMNKTNTSYDRFAGLLDKIDPAPFQMINSNVSYAKQFYMGIREINGSYERTTAYLNLNSSTMKKLDQLKTNGSQNGFAQYNITKNENYTIVRVVTPDLLKLLTEEIS
;
A
#
# COMPACT_ATOMS: atom_id res chain seq x y z
N MET A 1 -5.78 0.27 34.35
CA MET A 1 -5.86 -0.30 32.99
C MET A 1 -6.56 -1.65 33.11
N LYS A 2 -7.72 -1.85 32.48
CA LYS A 2 -8.44 -3.12 32.54
C LYS A 2 -7.65 -4.17 31.75
N GLN A 3 -7.63 -5.41 32.21
CA GLN A 3 -6.85 -6.51 31.60
C GLN A 3 -7.15 -6.68 30.09
N GLN A 4 -8.38 -6.36 29.65
CA GLN A 4 -8.78 -6.36 28.26
C GLN A 4 -8.06 -5.29 27.40
N ASP A 5 -7.74 -4.13 27.98
CA ASP A 5 -7.04 -3.06 27.26
C ASP A 5 -5.56 -3.43 27.05
N ALA A 6 -4.96 -4.16 28.00
CA ALA A 6 -3.61 -4.68 27.87
C ALA A 6 -3.49 -5.73 26.76
N TYR A 7 -4.48 -6.62 26.60
CA TYR A 7 -4.49 -7.60 25.50
C TYR A 7 -4.71 -6.96 24.14
N LYS A 8 -5.50 -5.88 24.04
CA LYS A 8 -5.69 -5.12 22.80
C LYS A 8 -4.39 -4.44 22.36
N ILE A 9 -3.72 -3.76 23.30
CA ILE A 9 -2.41 -3.13 23.05
C ILE A 9 -1.38 -4.19 22.64
N LEU A 10 -1.38 -5.36 23.29
CA LEU A 10 -0.48 -6.46 22.96
C LEU A 10 -0.77 -7.04 21.57
N ALA A 11 -2.05 -7.17 21.17
CA ALA A 11 -2.43 -7.67 19.85
C ALA A 11 -2.03 -6.70 18.74
N ILE A 12 -2.24 -5.40 18.95
CA ILE A 12 -1.79 -4.32 18.04
C ILE A 12 -0.25 -4.35 17.95
N PHE A 13 0.44 -4.45 19.09
CA PHE A 13 1.89 -4.53 19.13
C PHE A 13 2.43 -5.79 18.42
N LEU A 14 1.77 -6.95 18.53
CA LEU A 14 2.16 -8.18 17.85
C LEU A 14 1.95 -8.11 16.33
N ILE A 15 0.85 -7.50 15.88
CA ILE A 15 0.64 -7.23 14.44
C ILE A 15 1.71 -6.27 13.93
N PHE A 16 2.02 -5.25 14.70
CA PHE A 16 3.05 -4.25 14.42
C PHE A 16 4.45 -4.89 14.32
N THR A 17 4.83 -5.73 15.31
CA THR A 17 6.13 -6.41 15.31
C THR A 17 6.25 -7.43 14.18
N MET A 18 5.16 -8.07 13.77
CA MET A 18 5.16 -9.01 12.66
C MET A 18 5.37 -8.31 11.30
N VAL A 19 4.75 -7.16 11.10
CA VAL A 19 4.98 -6.31 9.92
C VAL A 19 6.40 -5.72 9.96
N PHE A 20 6.82 -5.19 11.11
CA PHE A 20 8.16 -4.60 11.29
C PHE A 20 9.30 -5.62 11.14
N SER A 21 9.11 -6.88 11.58
CA SER A 21 10.13 -7.91 11.44
C SER A 21 10.38 -8.30 9.98
N ILE A 22 9.35 -8.26 9.13
CA ILE A 22 9.50 -8.47 7.68
C ILE A 22 10.30 -7.31 7.08
N PHE A 23 10.02 -6.07 7.46
CA PHE A 23 10.78 -4.90 6.99
C PHE A 23 12.21 -4.88 7.55
N ALA A 24 12.41 -5.14 8.83
CA ALA A 24 13.76 -5.22 9.42
C ALA A 24 14.63 -6.28 8.73
N TYR A 25 14.05 -7.43 8.37
CA TYR A 25 14.77 -8.46 7.60
C TYR A 25 15.11 -8.01 6.19
N MET A 26 14.26 -7.22 5.54
CA MET A 26 14.50 -6.69 4.19
C MET A 26 15.62 -5.64 4.15
N PHE A 27 15.74 -4.82 5.20
CA PHE A 27 16.68 -3.69 5.24
C PHE A 27 17.96 -3.99 6.07
N SER A 28 17.96 -5.05 6.88
CA SER A 28 19.13 -5.50 7.68
C SER A 28 19.88 -6.65 7.03
N GLY A 29 20.11 -6.59 5.72
CA GLY A 29 21.07 -7.50 5.08
C GLY A 29 22.45 -7.42 5.76
N PRO A 30 23.22 -8.52 5.85
CA PRO A 30 24.54 -8.49 6.46
C PRO A 30 25.40 -7.47 5.72
N LEU A 31 26.00 -6.54 6.47
CA LEU A 31 27.10 -5.71 6.00
C LEU A 31 28.26 -6.65 5.67
N ASN A 32 28.27 -7.20 4.47
CA ASN A 32 29.43 -7.88 3.94
C ASN A 32 30.43 -6.81 3.54
N ASP A 33 31.40 -6.64 4.41
CA ASP A 33 32.69 -5.99 4.10
C ASP A 33 33.38 -6.83 3.03
N THR A 34 32.99 -6.69 1.78
CA THR A 34 33.74 -7.16 0.62
C THR A 34 34.54 -5.99 0.09
N THR A 35 35.81 -5.96 0.42
CA THR A 35 36.82 -5.27 -0.35
C THR A 35 36.64 -5.63 -1.82
N GLN A 36 36.02 -4.75 -2.59
CA GLN A 36 35.90 -4.87 -4.03
C GLN A 36 37.28 -4.58 -4.65
N GLU A 37 37.83 -5.57 -5.31
CA GLU A 37 38.88 -5.37 -6.33
C GLU A 37 38.30 -4.41 -7.37
N GLU A 38 39.05 -3.35 -7.66
CA GLU A 38 38.79 -2.40 -8.73
C GLU A 38 38.69 -3.14 -10.06
N ASN A 39 37.48 -3.28 -10.57
CA ASN A 39 37.23 -3.77 -11.91
C ASN A 39 37.28 -2.56 -12.88
N PRO A 40 37.92 -2.69 -14.06
CA PRO A 40 38.16 -1.56 -14.95
C PRO A 40 36.86 -0.88 -15.40
N GLU A 41 36.93 0.43 -15.39
CA GLU A 41 35.90 1.38 -15.73
C GLU A 41 35.05 0.96 -16.95
N THR A 42 33.85 0.46 -16.71
CA THR A 42 32.80 0.48 -17.73
C THR A 42 32.40 1.94 -17.92
N PRO A 43 32.34 2.46 -19.16
CA PRO A 43 31.92 3.85 -19.38
C PRO A 43 30.56 4.07 -18.73
N GLN A 44 30.49 4.96 -17.73
CA GLN A 44 29.22 5.43 -17.22
C GLN A 44 28.50 6.12 -18.37
N GLU A 45 27.51 5.46 -18.93
CA GLU A 45 26.58 6.12 -19.87
C GLU A 45 25.98 7.33 -19.16
N LYS A 46 26.10 8.47 -19.81
CA LYS A 46 25.64 9.74 -19.29
C LYS A 46 24.12 9.62 -19.10
N TYR A 47 23.68 9.64 -17.86
CA TYR A 47 22.28 9.51 -17.48
C TYR A 47 21.40 10.47 -18.30
N ASP A 48 20.35 9.91 -18.92
CA ASP A 48 19.27 10.68 -19.53
C ASP A 48 18.10 10.75 -18.55
N PRO A 49 17.72 11.92 -18.02
CA PRO A 49 16.58 12.08 -17.13
C PRO A 49 15.26 11.52 -17.70
N ALA A 50 15.13 11.45 -19.04
CA ALA A 50 13.97 10.84 -19.68
C ALA A 50 13.87 9.33 -19.43
N LEU A 51 14.99 8.66 -19.10
CA LEU A 51 14.98 7.22 -18.78
C LEU A 51 14.44 6.90 -17.38
N TRP A 52 14.39 7.89 -16.46
CA TRP A 52 13.69 7.71 -15.19
C TRP A 52 12.17 7.55 -15.39
N ASN A 53 11.63 8.21 -16.41
CA ASN A 53 10.26 8.04 -16.83
C ASN A 53 10.07 6.71 -17.57
N VAL A 54 10.13 5.61 -16.84
CA VAL A 54 9.65 4.34 -17.33
C VAL A 54 8.13 4.37 -17.39
N HIS A 55 7.69 5.35 -17.94
CA HIS A 55 6.52 5.48 -18.53
C HIS A 55 5.38 6.11 -18.20
N GLN A 56 5.21 6.73 -19.10
CA GLN A 56 3.90 6.83 -19.76
C GLN A 56 2.74 6.77 -18.80
N ASP A 57 2.15 7.93 -18.52
CA ASP A 57 0.73 8.18 -18.15
C ASP A 57 -0.05 6.99 -17.51
N TYR A 58 0.65 6.11 -16.78
CA TYR A 58 -0.04 5.06 -16.04
C TYR A 58 -0.56 5.68 -14.74
N PRO A 59 -1.87 5.75 -14.54
CA PRO A 59 -2.40 6.34 -13.32
C PRO A 59 -1.89 5.59 -12.08
N PHE A 60 -1.47 6.35 -11.07
CA PHE A 60 -1.07 5.84 -9.77
C PHE A 60 -1.66 6.74 -8.67
N ASP A 61 -2.97 7.03 -8.78
CA ASP A 61 -3.68 8.00 -7.96
C ASP A 61 -4.60 7.35 -6.92
N SER A 62 -4.69 6.02 -6.92
CA SER A 62 -5.56 5.24 -6.05
C SER A 62 -5.06 3.81 -5.85
N ILE A 63 -5.66 3.10 -4.87
CA ILE A 63 -5.42 1.67 -4.70
C ILE A 63 -5.88 0.86 -5.94
N ASN A 64 -6.88 1.35 -6.68
CA ASN A 64 -7.36 0.71 -7.90
C ASN A 64 -6.26 0.69 -8.96
N ASP A 65 -5.61 1.83 -9.17
CA ASP A 65 -4.52 1.96 -10.13
C ASP A 65 -3.35 1.07 -9.75
N ALA A 66 -2.97 1.10 -8.46
CA ALA A 66 -1.87 0.29 -7.95
C ALA A 66 -2.16 -1.23 -8.06
N LEU A 67 -3.41 -1.67 -7.80
CA LEU A 67 -3.82 -3.06 -7.98
C LEU A 67 -3.84 -3.48 -9.45
N ASN A 68 -4.13 -2.54 -10.37
CA ASN A 68 -4.02 -2.77 -11.82
C ASN A 68 -2.56 -2.93 -12.29
N LEU A 69 -1.58 -2.46 -11.51
CA LEU A 69 -0.16 -2.71 -11.72
C LEU A 69 0.34 -3.98 -11.02
N THR A 70 -0.46 -4.57 -10.16
CA THR A 70 -0.04 -5.69 -9.31
C THR A 70 -0.38 -7.03 -9.97
N PRO A 71 0.59 -7.94 -10.15
CA PRO A 71 0.33 -9.30 -10.60
C PRO A 71 -0.74 -9.99 -9.74
N VAL A 72 -1.44 -10.97 -10.33
CA VAL A 72 -2.48 -11.73 -9.62
C VAL A 72 -1.92 -12.36 -8.34
N GLY A 73 -2.72 -12.31 -7.26
CA GLY A 73 -2.36 -12.97 -5.99
C GLY A 73 -2.36 -12.05 -4.77
N ALA A 74 -2.60 -10.74 -4.92
CA ALA A 74 -2.71 -9.87 -3.75
C ALA A 74 -3.85 -10.31 -2.82
N GLU A 75 -3.52 -10.52 -1.54
CA GLU A 75 -4.48 -10.80 -0.48
C GLU A 75 -4.83 -9.55 0.33
N ALA A 76 -3.85 -8.69 0.50
CA ALA A 76 -4.00 -7.41 1.17
C ALA A 76 -3.15 -6.35 0.47
N ALA A 77 -3.64 -5.12 0.45
CA ALA A 77 -2.92 -3.98 -0.08
C ALA A 77 -3.28 -2.71 0.69
N SER A 78 -2.32 -1.78 0.75
CA SER A 78 -2.51 -0.44 1.28
C SER A 78 -1.93 0.58 0.31
N TYR A 79 -2.59 1.72 0.18
CA TYR A 79 -2.19 2.84 -0.65
C TYR A 79 -2.31 4.15 0.14
N ALA A 80 -1.37 5.04 -0.04
CA ALA A 80 -1.39 6.37 0.56
C ALA A 80 -0.91 7.44 -0.44
N ASP A 81 -1.71 8.48 -0.61
CA ASP A 81 -1.37 9.72 -1.29
C ASP A 81 -1.05 10.78 -0.22
N LEU A 82 0.23 10.91 0.12
CA LEU A 82 0.70 11.77 1.21
C LEU A 82 0.52 13.26 0.91
N GLU A 83 0.47 13.64 -0.37
CA GLU A 83 0.26 15.03 -0.78
C GLU A 83 -1.18 15.51 -0.51
N ARG A 84 -2.13 14.56 -0.45
CA ARG A 84 -3.56 14.84 -0.22
C ARG A 84 -3.99 14.63 1.24
N MET A 85 -3.04 14.37 2.13
CA MET A 85 -3.28 14.13 3.55
C MET A 85 -2.94 15.34 4.41
N SER A 86 -3.68 15.51 5.52
CA SER A 86 -3.27 16.42 6.58
C SER A 86 -1.98 15.96 7.26
N PRO A 87 -1.21 16.85 7.87
CA PRO A 87 0.03 16.49 8.57
C PRO A 87 -0.16 15.38 9.61
N GLN A 88 -1.31 15.37 10.30
CA GLN A 88 -1.64 14.36 11.29
C GLN A 88 -1.86 12.98 10.63
N MET A 89 -2.57 12.93 9.49
CA MET A 89 -2.73 11.70 8.72
C MET A 89 -1.40 11.20 8.16
N VAL A 90 -0.55 12.09 7.64
CA VAL A 90 0.80 11.74 7.15
C VAL A 90 1.62 11.11 8.27
N GLN A 91 1.60 11.71 9.46
CA GLN A 91 2.35 11.18 10.60
C GLN A 91 1.86 9.78 11.00
N TRP A 92 0.55 9.56 11.04
CA TRP A 92 -0.01 8.24 11.29
C TRP A 92 0.35 7.26 10.16
N THR A 93 0.19 7.64 8.89
CA THR A 93 0.52 6.79 7.74
C THR A 93 1.98 6.32 7.76
N LYS A 94 2.91 7.16 8.23
CA LYS A 94 4.33 6.79 8.42
C LYS A 94 4.54 5.71 9.51
N THR A 95 3.54 5.46 10.34
CA THR A 95 3.57 4.32 11.28
C THR A 95 2.96 3.05 10.70
N GLU A 96 2.14 3.15 9.67
CA GLU A 96 1.44 2.02 9.04
C GLU A 96 2.14 1.50 7.77
N LEU A 97 2.87 2.38 7.08
CA LEU A 97 3.55 2.08 5.82
C LEU A 97 5.03 2.47 5.91
N PRO A 98 5.93 1.80 5.18
CA PRO A 98 7.39 1.99 5.25
C PRO A 98 7.86 3.28 4.56
N VAL A 99 7.18 4.39 4.83
CA VAL A 99 7.47 5.69 4.17
C VAL A 99 8.87 6.17 4.53
N ALA A 100 9.26 6.07 5.81
CA ALA A 100 10.57 6.55 6.27
C ALA A 100 11.72 5.73 5.66
N GLU A 101 11.52 4.43 5.48
CA GLU A 101 12.47 3.52 4.84
C GLU A 101 12.62 3.87 3.36
N VAL A 102 11.51 4.13 2.67
CA VAL A 102 11.51 4.55 1.27
C VAL A 102 12.17 5.92 1.11
N ASP A 103 11.82 6.90 1.96
CA ASP A 103 12.47 8.21 1.99
C ASP A 103 14.00 8.09 2.14
N SER A 104 14.45 7.22 3.05
CA SER A 104 15.87 6.96 3.28
C SER A 104 16.53 6.25 2.10
N LEU A 105 15.87 5.22 1.54
CA LEU A 105 16.38 4.41 0.44
C LEU A 105 16.62 5.25 -0.83
N TYR A 106 15.74 6.20 -1.10
CA TYR A 106 15.83 7.06 -2.29
C TYR A 106 16.41 8.44 -2.01
N ASN A 107 16.71 8.74 -0.74
CA ASN A 107 17.15 10.08 -0.29
C ASN A 107 16.22 11.19 -0.83
N SER A 108 14.91 10.94 -0.76
CA SER A 108 13.85 11.76 -1.33
C SER A 108 12.61 11.72 -0.44
N ASN A 109 11.57 12.48 -0.75
CA ASN A 109 10.32 12.47 -0.01
C ASN A 109 9.27 11.66 -0.80
N THR A 110 8.76 10.62 -0.20
CA THR A 110 7.65 9.83 -0.76
C THR A 110 6.41 10.72 -0.91
N THR A 111 5.83 10.74 -2.11
CA THR A 111 4.56 11.45 -2.39
C THR A 111 3.38 10.49 -2.37
N ARG A 112 3.56 9.29 -2.96
CA ARG A 112 2.58 8.21 -2.91
C ARG A 112 3.27 6.89 -2.66
N ILE A 113 2.61 6.01 -1.93
CA ILE A 113 3.13 4.68 -1.62
C ILE A 113 2.02 3.64 -1.68
N TYR A 114 2.34 2.51 -2.28
CA TYR A 114 1.52 1.31 -2.28
C TYR A 114 2.34 0.15 -1.79
N TYR A 115 1.75 -0.64 -0.92
CA TYR A 115 2.31 -1.90 -0.44
C TYR A 115 1.28 -2.99 -0.52
N SER A 116 1.63 -4.14 -1.11
CA SER A 116 0.76 -5.30 -1.16
C SER A 116 1.47 -6.56 -0.69
N ARG A 117 0.71 -7.41 0.02
CA ARG A 117 1.08 -8.78 0.33
C ARG A 117 0.44 -9.70 -0.70
N ILE A 118 1.28 -10.48 -1.34
CA ILE A 118 0.91 -11.39 -2.42
C ILE A 118 1.14 -12.81 -1.95
N ARG A 119 0.14 -13.68 -2.12
CA ARG A 119 0.27 -15.11 -1.84
C ARG A 119 0.08 -15.90 -3.10
N GLU A 120 1.07 -16.72 -3.42
CA GLU A 120 1.03 -17.64 -4.53
C GLU A 120 1.49 -19.02 -4.07
N ASN A 121 0.62 -20.03 -4.19
CA ASN A 121 0.94 -21.43 -3.87
C ASN A 121 1.64 -21.64 -2.51
N SER A 122 1.16 -20.99 -1.46
CA SER A 122 1.72 -21.00 -0.08
C SER A 122 3.00 -20.16 0.12
N ASN A 123 3.55 -19.56 -0.90
CA ASN A 123 4.64 -18.61 -0.78
C ASN A 123 4.09 -17.19 -0.58
N GLU A 124 4.57 -16.52 0.45
CA GLU A 124 4.27 -15.12 0.69
C GLU A 124 5.33 -14.25 0.02
N SER A 125 4.89 -13.22 -0.66
CA SER A 125 5.69 -12.24 -1.36
C SER A 125 5.10 -10.85 -1.13
N PHE A 126 5.78 -9.83 -1.58
CA PHE A 126 5.30 -8.46 -1.50
C PHE A 126 5.62 -7.67 -2.77
N LEU A 127 4.91 -6.57 -2.95
CA LEU A 127 5.22 -5.55 -3.93
C LEU A 127 5.07 -4.18 -3.28
N LEU A 128 6.07 -3.33 -3.47
CA LEU A 128 6.01 -1.92 -3.11
C LEU A 128 6.16 -1.08 -4.37
N LEU A 129 5.23 -0.14 -4.55
CA LEU A 129 5.29 0.88 -5.59
C LEU A 129 5.29 2.25 -4.90
N SER A 130 6.08 3.20 -5.40
CA SER A 130 6.13 4.53 -4.79
C SER A 130 6.48 5.60 -5.81
N THR A 131 5.94 6.79 -5.60
CA THR A 131 6.39 8.02 -6.26
C THR A 131 7.03 8.93 -5.22
N MET A 132 7.95 9.80 -5.64
CA MET A 132 8.71 10.65 -4.74
C MET A 132 9.12 11.97 -5.40
N TYR A 133 9.43 12.96 -4.56
CA TYR A 133 9.94 14.24 -5.03
C TYR A 133 11.03 14.78 -4.09
N PRO A 134 12.18 15.30 -4.60
CA PRO A 134 12.58 15.23 -6.01
C PRO A 134 12.98 13.82 -6.41
N GLU A 135 12.80 13.48 -7.69
CA GLU A 135 13.37 12.25 -8.24
C GLU A 135 14.90 12.39 -8.31
N LYS A 136 15.61 11.44 -7.66
CA LYS A 136 17.07 11.42 -7.65
C LYS A 136 17.58 10.25 -8.46
N ASN A 137 18.74 10.43 -9.05
CA ASN A 137 19.33 9.51 -10.03
C ASN A 137 20.82 9.22 -9.79
N ASP A 138 21.29 9.53 -8.60
CA ASP A 138 22.68 9.33 -8.15
C ASP A 138 22.96 7.89 -7.64
N PHE A 139 22.18 6.92 -8.14
CA PHE A 139 22.33 5.51 -7.79
C PHE A 139 23.11 4.73 -8.83
N GLN A 140 23.74 3.63 -8.41
CA GLN A 140 24.30 2.65 -9.33
C GLN A 140 23.16 1.85 -9.97
N TYR A 141 23.11 1.82 -11.29
CA TYR A 141 22.07 1.11 -12.03
C TYR A 141 22.62 0.40 -13.27
N ILE A 142 21.86 -0.58 -13.73
CA ILE A 142 22.02 -1.22 -15.04
C ILE A 142 20.72 -1.07 -15.83
N VAL A 143 20.82 -1.14 -17.14
CA VAL A 143 19.63 -1.20 -18.00
C VAL A 143 18.98 -2.57 -17.86
N TYR A 144 17.70 -2.60 -17.51
CA TYR A 144 16.94 -3.84 -17.39
C TYR A 144 16.76 -4.49 -18.78
N PRO A 145 16.94 -5.81 -18.92
CA PRO A 145 17.00 -6.43 -20.25
C PRO A 145 15.78 -6.12 -21.13
N ASN A 146 16.04 -5.69 -22.36
CA ASN A 146 15.05 -5.46 -23.43
C ASN A 146 13.98 -4.40 -23.18
N THR A 147 14.11 -3.57 -22.14
CA THR A 147 13.04 -2.64 -21.76
C THR A 147 13.49 -1.17 -21.69
N GLY A 148 14.80 -0.90 -21.66
CA GLY A 148 15.33 0.45 -21.37
C GLY A 148 15.14 0.91 -19.94
N ILE A 149 14.61 0.05 -19.06
CA ILE A 149 14.29 0.33 -17.65
C ILE A 149 15.57 0.29 -16.82
N LEU A 150 15.68 1.20 -15.86
CA LEU A 150 16.84 1.27 -14.95
C LEU A 150 16.60 0.39 -13.72
N ARG A 151 17.45 -0.63 -13.56
CA ARG A 151 17.51 -1.44 -12.35
C ARG A 151 18.63 -0.95 -11.45
N ARG A 152 18.27 -0.57 -10.24
CA ARG A 152 19.23 -0.18 -9.21
C ARG A 152 19.96 -1.40 -8.65
N MET A 153 21.29 -1.26 -8.42
CA MET A 153 22.17 -2.39 -8.05
C MET A 153 22.56 -2.44 -6.58
N ASP A 154 22.43 -1.34 -5.87
CA ASP A 154 22.84 -1.18 -4.48
C ASP A 154 21.77 -1.60 -3.46
N THR A 155 20.81 -2.43 -3.87
CA THR A 155 19.73 -2.93 -3.02
C THR A 155 19.67 -4.45 -3.03
N ASN A 156 19.24 -5.05 -1.91
CA ASN A 156 19.10 -6.51 -1.80
C ASN A 156 17.86 -7.07 -2.53
N ALA A 157 16.90 -6.21 -2.86
CA ALA A 157 15.72 -6.56 -3.62
C ALA A 157 15.81 -6.00 -5.05
N ILE A 158 14.92 -6.44 -5.92
CA ILE A 158 14.81 -5.89 -7.26
C ILE A 158 14.20 -4.50 -7.15
N ASN A 159 14.95 -3.51 -7.54
CA ASN A 159 14.54 -2.12 -7.50
C ASN A 159 14.63 -1.54 -8.92
N ILE A 160 13.46 -1.21 -9.49
CA ILE A 160 13.34 -0.60 -10.80
C ILE A 160 12.98 0.87 -10.61
N LEU A 161 13.82 1.75 -11.16
CA LEU A 161 13.59 3.18 -11.14
C LEU A 161 12.52 3.54 -12.17
N GLY A 162 11.55 4.35 -11.78
CA GLY A 162 10.44 4.78 -12.61
C GLY A 162 9.39 5.55 -11.82
N THR A 163 8.27 5.88 -12.46
CA THR A 163 7.14 6.57 -11.83
C THR A 163 5.87 5.75 -12.03
N PRO A 164 5.51 4.87 -11.09
CA PRO A 164 6.17 4.64 -9.78
C PRO A 164 7.46 3.81 -9.85
N VAL A 165 8.35 3.94 -8.85
CA VAL A 165 9.42 2.97 -8.63
C VAL A 165 8.82 1.64 -8.24
N ILE A 166 9.49 0.53 -8.64
CA ILE A 166 9.07 -0.84 -8.30
C ILE A 166 10.11 -1.42 -7.36
N TYR A 167 9.68 -1.91 -6.21
CA TYR A 167 10.51 -2.63 -5.26
C TYR A 167 9.88 -4.00 -4.99
N ALA A 168 10.57 -5.06 -5.38
CA ALA A 168 10.07 -6.42 -5.35
C ALA A 168 11.13 -7.39 -4.83
N PRO A 169 10.75 -8.51 -4.19
CA PRO A 169 11.71 -9.45 -3.60
C PRO A 169 12.53 -10.21 -4.64
N ASP A 170 12.00 -10.41 -5.84
CA ASP A 170 12.61 -11.21 -6.88
C ASP A 170 12.27 -10.69 -8.30
N ASP A 171 13.01 -11.19 -9.29
CA ASP A 171 12.83 -10.84 -10.70
C ASP A 171 11.47 -11.24 -11.25
N ARG A 172 10.85 -12.30 -10.75
CA ARG A 172 9.53 -12.75 -11.22
C ARG A 172 8.46 -11.73 -10.90
N MET A 173 8.46 -11.21 -9.66
CA MET A 173 7.52 -10.18 -9.24
C MET A 173 7.75 -8.87 -10.00
N ALA A 174 9.01 -8.44 -10.12
CA ALA A 174 9.36 -7.23 -10.85
C ALA A 174 8.98 -7.33 -12.34
N ASN A 175 9.31 -8.46 -12.98
CA ASN A 175 8.92 -8.72 -14.37
C ASN A 175 7.40 -8.74 -14.56
N GLY A 176 6.65 -9.33 -13.62
CA GLY A 176 5.20 -9.35 -13.67
C GLY A 176 4.60 -7.93 -13.73
N VAL A 177 5.16 -6.98 -12.99
CA VAL A 177 4.72 -5.57 -13.05
C VAL A 177 5.10 -4.95 -14.40
N VAL A 178 6.33 -5.18 -14.87
CA VAL A 178 6.82 -4.67 -16.16
C VAL A 178 5.98 -5.21 -17.32
N ASP A 179 5.62 -6.50 -17.29
CA ASP A 179 4.79 -7.12 -18.31
C ASP A 179 3.37 -6.52 -18.34
N ILE A 180 2.80 -6.20 -17.18
CA ILE A 180 1.52 -5.50 -17.08
C ILE A 180 1.61 -4.10 -17.71
N ILE A 181 2.66 -3.34 -17.41
CA ILE A 181 2.89 -2.00 -17.98
C ILE A 181 3.03 -2.09 -19.50
N ASN A 182 3.82 -3.02 -20.00
CA ASN A 182 4.02 -3.23 -21.45
C ASN A 182 2.75 -3.68 -22.16
N ALA A 183 1.97 -4.55 -21.52
CA ALA A 183 0.68 -5.01 -22.08
C ALA A 183 -0.31 -3.84 -22.17
N ALA A 184 -0.39 -2.99 -21.14
CA ALA A 184 -1.24 -1.81 -21.15
C ALA A 184 -0.84 -0.81 -22.25
N ALA A 185 0.46 -0.56 -22.44
CA ALA A 185 0.98 0.28 -23.51
C ALA A 185 0.59 -0.26 -24.90
N SER A 186 0.45 -1.58 -25.03
CA SER A 186 0.03 -2.28 -26.27
C SER A 186 -1.49 -2.44 -26.37
N MET A 187 -2.29 -1.83 -25.49
CA MET A 187 -3.76 -1.98 -25.40
C MET A 187 -4.22 -3.44 -25.16
N ASN A 188 -3.33 -4.28 -24.66
CA ASN A 188 -3.65 -5.65 -24.31
C ASN A 188 -4.17 -5.73 -22.88
N LYS A 189 -5.29 -6.43 -22.66
CA LYS A 189 -5.81 -6.65 -21.31
C LYS A 189 -5.03 -7.78 -20.63
N THR A 190 -4.50 -7.51 -19.45
CA THR A 190 -3.85 -8.50 -18.59
C THR A 190 -4.66 -8.67 -17.32
N ASN A 191 -4.75 -9.89 -16.79
CA ASN A 191 -5.33 -10.12 -15.47
C ASN A 191 -4.41 -9.58 -14.40
N THR A 192 -4.97 -8.82 -13.47
CA THR A 192 -4.26 -8.18 -12.37
C THR A 192 -4.93 -8.49 -11.04
N SER A 193 -4.32 -8.09 -9.95
CA SER A 193 -4.92 -8.23 -8.62
C SER A 193 -6.19 -7.38 -8.45
N TYR A 194 -6.40 -6.35 -9.27
CA TYR A 194 -7.63 -5.55 -9.27
C TYR A 194 -8.87 -6.39 -9.53
N ASP A 195 -8.82 -7.36 -10.48
CA ASP A 195 -9.96 -8.19 -10.85
C ASP A 195 -10.58 -8.92 -9.65
N ARG A 196 -9.75 -9.29 -8.66
CA ARG A 196 -10.21 -9.91 -7.42
C ARG A 196 -11.07 -8.99 -6.56
N PHE A 197 -10.77 -7.69 -6.55
CA PHE A 197 -11.36 -6.69 -5.65
C PHE A 197 -12.36 -5.77 -6.33
N ALA A 198 -12.46 -5.80 -7.65
CA ALA A 198 -13.31 -4.92 -8.46
C ALA A 198 -14.75 -4.84 -7.94
N GLY A 199 -15.35 -5.99 -7.59
CA GLY A 199 -16.73 -6.04 -7.10
C GLY A 199 -17.02 -5.20 -5.85
N LEU A 200 -15.99 -4.91 -5.02
CA LEU A 200 -16.10 -4.03 -3.86
C LEU A 200 -15.61 -2.62 -4.18
N LEU A 201 -14.46 -2.49 -4.84
CA LEU A 201 -13.81 -1.21 -5.13
C LEU A 201 -14.65 -0.32 -6.08
N ASP A 202 -15.37 -0.90 -7.04
CA ASP A 202 -16.25 -0.18 -7.96
C ASP A 202 -17.46 0.49 -7.27
N LYS A 203 -17.68 0.21 -5.98
CA LYS A 203 -18.79 0.76 -5.18
C LYS A 203 -18.35 1.87 -4.24
N ILE A 204 -17.07 2.24 -4.25
CA ILE A 204 -16.49 3.11 -3.23
C ILE A 204 -15.67 4.20 -3.91
N ASP A 205 -15.83 5.43 -3.43
CA ASP A 205 -14.98 6.53 -3.84
C ASP A 205 -13.58 6.38 -3.24
N PRO A 206 -12.51 6.61 -4.01
CA PRO A 206 -11.15 6.55 -3.50
C PRO A 206 -10.89 7.63 -2.43
N ALA A 207 -10.01 7.31 -1.48
CA ALA A 207 -9.58 8.20 -0.42
C ALA A 207 -8.06 8.36 -0.45
N PRO A 208 -7.47 9.40 0.16
CA PRO A 208 -6.02 9.54 0.23
C PRO A 208 -5.32 8.37 0.92
N PHE A 209 -5.88 7.81 1.99
CA PHE A 209 -5.45 6.54 2.55
C PHE A 209 -6.47 5.46 2.23
N GLN A 210 -6.01 4.31 1.74
CA GLN A 210 -6.86 3.18 1.37
C GLN A 210 -6.18 1.88 1.75
N MET A 211 -6.95 0.92 2.24
CA MET A 211 -6.50 -0.46 2.40
C MET A 211 -7.58 -1.45 2.01
N ILE A 212 -7.18 -2.60 1.51
CA ILE A 212 -8.07 -3.71 1.16
C ILE A 212 -7.47 -5.04 1.62
N ASN A 213 -8.34 -5.95 2.06
CA ASN A 213 -7.92 -7.27 2.52
C ASN A 213 -8.99 -8.32 2.19
N SER A 214 -8.57 -9.46 1.64
CA SER A 214 -9.43 -10.61 1.35
C SER A 214 -9.22 -11.78 2.32
N ASN A 215 -8.35 -11.61 3.31
CA ASN A 215 -8.07 -12.62 4.32
C ASN A 215 -8.53 -12.15 5.71
N VAL A 216 -9.84 -11.91 5.85
CA VAL A 216 -10.47 -11.52 7.12
C VAL A 216 -11.53 -12.52 7.51
N SER A 217 -11.68 -12.79 8.82
CA SER A 217 -12.59 -13.81 9.32
C SER A 217 -14.07 -13.40 9.31
N TYR A 218 -14.33 -12.13 9.19
CA TYR A 218 -15.67 -11.54 9.33
C TYR A 218 -16.35 -11.15 8.00
N ALA A 219 -15.60 -11.12 6.89
CA ALA A 219 -16.11 -10.82 5.56
C ALA A 219 -15.28 -11.51 4.48
N LYS A 220 -15.81 -11.66 3.27
CA LYS A 220 -15.04 -12.15 2.12
C LYS A 220 -13.96 -11.15 1.70
N GLN A 221 -14.27 -9.85 1.78
CA GLN A 221 -13.35 -8.75 1.53
C GLN A 221 -13.70 -7.60 2.45
N PHE A 222 -12.68 -6.84 2.81
CA PHE A 222 -12.73 -5.66 3.65
C PHE A 222 -11.98 -4.54 2.97
N TYR A 223 -12.57 -3.36 2.92
CA TYR A 223 -11.93 -2.11 2.49
C TYR A 223 -12.05 -1.06 3.59
N MET A 224 -11.03 -0.22 3.73
CA MET A 224 -11.05 0.99 4.53
C MET A 224 -10.41 2.14 3.76
N GLY A 225 -11.12 3.25 3.67
CA GLY A 225 -10.59 4.52 3.17
C GLY A 225 -10.72 5.62 4.22
N ILE A 226 -9.72 6.49 4.33
CA ILE A 226 -9.72 7.63 5.27
C ILE A 226 -9.39 8.90 4.51
N ARG A 227 -10.18 9.96 4.76
CA ARG A 227 -9.95 11.29 4.21
C ARG A 227 -10.32 12.38 5.20
N GLU A 228 -9.75 13.55 5.03
CA GLU A 228 -10.17 14.74 5.74
C GLU A 228 -11.30 15.46 4.98
N ILE A 229 -12.32 15.91 5.70
CA ILE A 229 -13.45 16.66 5.16
C ILE A 229 -13.77 17.81 6.12
N ASN A 230 -13.56 19.06 5.67
CA ASN A 230 -13.92 20.26 6.43
C ASN A 230 -13.40 20.27 7.87
N GLY A 231 -12.14 19.86 8.09
CA GLY A 231 -11.51 19.81 9.40
C GLY A 231 -11.97 18.65 10.29
N SER A 232 -12.67 17.68 9.73
CA SER A 232 -13.02 16.39 10.35
C SER A 232 -12.49 15.26 9.49
N TYR A 233 -12.41 14.07 10.07
CA TYR A 233 -11.96 12.86 9.38
C TYR A 233 -13.16 11.96 9.08
N GLU A 234 -13.24 11.47 7.86
CA GLU A 234 -14.19 10.46 7.42
C GLU A 234 -13.48 9.14 7.19
N ARG A 235 -13.99 8.07 7.78
CA ARG A 235 -13.64 6.70 7.43
C ARG A 235 -14.80 6.06 6.68
N THR A 236 -14.52 5.56 5.48
CA THR A 236 -15.41 4.66 4.75
C THR A 236 -14.88 3.25 4.87
N THR A 237 -15.66 2.37 5.49
CA THR A 237 -15.36 0.94 5.57
C THR A 237 -16.37 0.20 4.72
N ALA A 238 -15.91 -0.74 3.90
CA ALA A 238 -16.81 -1.55 3.08
C ALA A 238 -16.48 -3.04 3.22
N TYR A 239 -17.52 -3.84 3.19
CA TYR A 239 -17.44 -5.29 3.39
C TYR A 239 -18.19 -6.00 2.28
N LEU A 240 -17.57 -7.01 1.70
CA LEU A 240 -18.24 -7.96 0.81
C LEU A 240 -18.59 -9.21 1.63
N ASN A 241 -19.86 -9.62 1.61
CA ASN A 241 -20.37 -10.78 2.36
C ASN A 241 -20.01 -10.73 3.86
N LEU A 242 -20.40 -9.65 4.52
CA LEU A 242 -20.22 -9.47 5.96
C LEU A 242 -21.01 -10.52 6.75
N ASN A 243 -20.40 -11.12 7.78
CA ASN A 243 -21.09 -12.07 8.64
C ASN A 243 -22.11 -11.38 9.59
N SER A 244 -23.10 -12.13 10.05
CA SER A 244 -24.19 -11.61 10.85
C SER A 244 -23.78 -11.12 12.25
N SER A 245 -22.73 -11.68 12.83
CA SER A 245 -22.21 -11.25 14.14
C SER A 245 -21.60 -9.86 14.07
N THR A 246 -20.78 -9.60 13.06
CA THR A 246 -20.18 -8.30 12.83
C THR A 246 -21.24 -7.26 12.44
N MET A 247 -22.26 -7.67 11.66
CA MET A 247 -23.36 -6.80 11.33
C MET A 247 -24.11 -6.29 12.57
N LYS A 248 -24.36 -7.16 13.56
CA LYS A 248 -24.99 -6.78 14.83
C LYS A 248 -24.13 -5.78 15.62
N LYS A 249 -22.80 -5.96 15.62
CA LYS A 249 -21.87 -5.01 16.26
C LYS A 249 -21.96 -3.64 15.59
N LEU A 250 -21.97 -3.57 14.25
CA LEU A 250 -22.11 -2.32 13.50
C LEU A 250 -23.43 -1.60 13.84
N ASP A 251 -24.55 -2.33 13.92
CA ASP A 251 -25.85 -1.75 14.29
C ASP A 251 -25.82 -1.20 15.73
N GLN A 252 -25.15 -1.86 16.66
CA GLN A 252 -24.94 -1.37 18.04
C GLN A 252 -24.06 -0.11 18.07
N LEU A 253 -22.96 -0.08 17.32
CA LEU A 253 -22.08 1.09 17.21
C LEU A 253 -22.83 2.27 16.60
N LYS A 254 -23.66 2.05 15.59
CA LYS A 254 -24.53 3.09 15.01
C LYS A 254 -25.47 3.68 16.07
N THR A 255 -26.12 2.83 16.87
CA THR A 255 -27.05 3.25 17.91
C THR A 255 -26.37 4.13 18.96
N ASN A 256 -25.12 3.81 19.30
CA ASN A 256 -24.31 4.51 20.31
C ASN A 256 -23.40 5.61 19.71
N GLY A 257 -23.49 5.86 18.41
CA GLY A 257 -22.54 6.70 17.67
C GLY A 257 -22.37 8.11 18.28
N SER A 258 -23.46 8.81 18.60
CA SER A 258 -23.41 10.14 19.22
C SER A 258 -22.79 10.11 20.62
N GLN A 259 -23.10 9.09 21.43
CA GLN A 259 -22.50 8.92 22.78
C GLN A 259 -21.00 8.60 22.69
N ASN A 260 -20.62 7.92 21.63
CA ASN A 260 -19.22 7.65 21.31
C ASN A 260 -18.51 8.86 20.66
N GLY A 261 -19.22 10.01 20.48
CA GLY A 261 -18.66 11.25 19.95
C GLY A 261 -18.36 11.22 18.45
N PHE A 262 -19.07 10.40 17.68
CA PHE A 262 -19.10 10.47 16.23
C PHE A 262 -20.12 11.53 15.78
N ALA A 263 -19.69 12.42 14.90
CA ALA A 263 -20.60 13.41 14.29
C ALA A 263 -21.60 12.74 13.35
N GLN A 264 -21.14 11.66 12.66
CA GLN A 264 -22.00 10.86 11.78
C GLN A 264 -21.58 9.39 11.87
N TYR A 265 -22.57 8.50 11.81
CA TYR A 265 -22.40 7.05 11.71
C TYR A 265 -23.48 6.48 10.79
N ASN A 266 -23.15 6.24 9.55
CA ASN A 266 -24.08 5.79 8.53
C ASN A 266 -23.74 4.39 8.06
N ILE A 267 -24.75 3.52 7.96
CA ILE A 267 -24.63 2.16 7.41
C ILE A 267 -25.54 2.05 6.20
N THR A 268 -24.99 1.74 5.05
CA THR A 268 -25.71 1.40 3.83
C THR A 268 -25.54 -0.09 3.56
N LYS A 269 -26.65 -0.80 3.41
CA LYS A 269 -26.67 -2.25 3.14
C LYS A 269 -27.22 -2.50 1.75
N ASN A 270 -26.58 -3.38 1.03
CA ASN A 270 -27.08 -3.95 -0.20
C ASN A 270 -26.85 -5.47 -0.18
N GLU A 271 -27.41 -6.22 -1.14
CA GLU A 271 -27.43 -7.71 -1.13
C GLU A 271 -26.12 -8.35 -0.68
N ASN A 272 -24.99 -7.92 -1.24
CA ASN A 272 -23.68 -8.56 -1.00
C ASN A 272 -22.67 -7.64 -0.31
N TYR A 273 -22.96 -6.35 -0.13
CA TYR A 273 -22.03 -5.42 0.48
C TYR A 273 -22.66 -4.53 1.53
N THR A 274 -21.85 -4.15 2.50
CA THR A 274 -22.19 -3.20 3.55
C THR A 274 -21.16 -2.10 3.56
N ILE A 275 -21.60 -0.84 3.48
CA ILE A 275 -20.72 0.34 3.56
C ILE A 275 -21.06 1.09 4.85
N VAL A 276 -20.02 1.40 5.63
CA VAL A 276 -20.12 2.18 6.87
C VAL A 276 -19.30 3.46 6.67
N ARG A 277 -19.95 4.62 6.90
CA ARG A 277 -19.27 5.92 6.92
C ARG A 277 -19.36 6.52 8.31
N VAL A 278 -18.20 6.84 8.85
CA VAL A 278 -18.06 7.44 10.19
C VAL A 278 -17.31 8.75 10.06
N VAL A 279 -17.83 9.81 10.69
CA VAL A 279 -17.20 11.13 10.71
C VAL A 279 -16.95 11.58 12.14
N THR A 280 -15.73 12.03 12.43
CA THR A 280 -15.33 12.60 13.72
C THR A 280 -14.21 13.63 13.55
N PRO A 281 -14.11 14.66 14.40
CA PRO A 281 -12.97 15.57 14.37
C PRO A 281 -11.68 14.96 14.94
N ASP A 282 -11.75 13.78 15.57
CA ASP A 282 -10.63 13.11 16.22
C ASP A 282 -10.16 11.90 15.39
N LEU A 283 -8.97 12.03 14.77
CA LEU A 283 -8.38 10.96 13.95
C LEU A 283 -8.12 9.70 14.77
N LEU A 284 -7.55 9.81 15.97
CA LEU A 284 -7.23 8.64 16.80
C LEU A 284 -8.49 7.86 17.15
N LYS A 285 -9.56 8.57 17.45
CA LYS A 285 -10.86 7.96 17.71
C LYS A 285 -11.39 7.21 16.50
N LEU A 286 -11.24 7.80 15.29
CA LEU A 286 -11.64 7.16 14.05
C LEU A 286 -10.90 5.85 13.80
N LEU A 287 -9.61 5.82 14.14
CA LEU A 287 -8.71 4.68 13.94
C LEU A 287 -8.91 3.56 14.99
N THR A 288 -9.29 3.93 16.23
CA THR A 288 -9.41 2.97 17.33
C THR A 288 -10.79 2.34 17.44
N GLU A 289 -11.80 2.80 16.66
CA GLU A 289 -13.07 2.13 16.59
C GLU A 289 -12.95 0.84 15.80
N GLU A 290 -12.76 -0.26 16.50
CA GLU A 290 -12.60 -1.58 15.89
C GLU A 290 -13.89 -2.40 15.92
N ILE A 291 -14.11 -3.12 14.81
CA ILE A 291 -15.16 -4.13 14.63
C ILE A 291 -14.62 -5.53 15.03
N SER A 292 -13.63 -5.58 15.87
CA SER A 292 -13.02 -6.84 16.32
C SER A 292 -13.87 -7.57 17.36
#